data_8f41b3cb4890e682e59b1b887638939f
#
_entry.id   8f41b3cb4890e682e59b1b887638939f
#
_cell.length_a   1.000
_cell.length_b   1.000
_cell.length_c   1.000
_cell.angle_alpha   90.00
_cell.angle_beta   90.00
_cell.angle_gamma   90.00
#
_symmetry.space_group_name_H-M   'P 1'
#
loop_
_entity.id
_entity.type
_entity.pdbx_description
1 polymer ?
#
loop_
_entity_poly.entity_id
_entity_poly.type
_entity_poly.pdbx_seq_one_letter_code
_entity_poly.pdbx_strand_id
1 'polypeptide(L)'
;MFPKGESEQVIAKDLSNEKHLIEVVRQTEGQFGTFTAQTITMKGSLFGNKPAEKKLYIEFIGDSITCGNGSLCKYLAADDFLNYLPSQTSTCIRHGENKDAQWVEEDATNSFAYLTARALKADCSLVSYSAMGLTKSWGGLNDYNMQQHYQKGAFLREGGETYDFANARKPDFVVVNLGTNDVGQSGITEAKYKAAVKSFINQIREAYGDPDLKIVWAVGLMGNGNYTWAKAAIDSLNDENLYTYQFSPAQSGHGNHPTIEQHANAAKGFRNYLKNNGVIPQ
;
A
#
# COMPACT_ATOMS: atom_id res chain seq x y z
N MET A 1 -12.08 -15.87 -6.42
CA MET A 1 -12.61 -14.50 -6.34
C MET A 1 -14.02 -14.60 -5.77
N PHE A 2 -14.38 -13.73 -4.83
CA PHE A 2 -15.74 -13.74 -4.28
C PHE A 2 -16.67 -12.97 -5.22
N PRO A 3 -17.83 -13.55 -5.60
CA PRO A 3 -18.80 -12.87 -6.45
C PRO A 3 -19.43 -11.66 -5.73
N LYS A 4 -20.03 -10.76 -6.50
CA LYS A 4 -20.77 -9.62 -5.95
C LYS A 4 -22.06 -10.12 -5.29
N GLY A 5 -22.37 -9.62 -4.10
CA GLY A 5 -23.51 -10.02 -3.28
C GLY A 5 -23.20 -11.13 -2.28
N GLU A 6 -24.22 -11.67 -1.64
CA GLU A 6 -24.05 -12.77 -0.69
C GLU A 6 -23.77 -14.08 -1.43
N SER A 7 -22.77 -14.80 -0.97
CA SER A 7 -22.41 -16.10 -1.55
C SER A 7 -21.71 -16.98 -0.53
N GLU A 8 -21.87 -18.28 -0.66
CA GLU A 8 -21.09 -19.25 0.09
C GLU A 8 -19.94 -19.77 -0.78
N GLN A 9 -18.74 -19.72 -0.25
CA GLN A 9 -17.53 -20.13 -0.97
C GLN A 9 -16.77 -21.16 -0.17
N VAL A 10 -16.34 -22.23 -0.84
CA VAL A 10 -15.46 -23.24 -0.25
C VAL A 10 -14.04 -22.71 -0.25
N ILE A 11 -13.50 -22.39 0.94
CA ILE A 11 -12.15 -21.83 1.11
C ILE A 11 -11.10 -22.94 1.06
N ALA A 12 -11.37 -24.10 1.66
CA ALA A 12 -10.45 -25.24 1.69
C ALA A 12 -11.21 -26.57 1.70
N LYS A 13 -10.64 -27.60 1.08
CA LYS A 13 -11.14 -28.98 1.06
C LYS A 13 -10.02 -29.94 1.45
N ASP A 14 -10.41 -31.10 1.93
CA ASP A 14 -9.52 -32.25 2.15
C ASP A 14 -8.30 -31.92 3.01
N LEU A 15 -8.50 -31.05 4.01
CA LEU A 15 -7.46 -30.72 4.98
C LEU A 15 -7.17 -31.97 5.85
N SER A 16 -5.91 -32.18 6.20
CA SER A 16 -5.49 -33.20 7.15
C SER A 16 -6.15 -32.95 8.53
N ASN A 17 -6.23 -34.00 9.36
CA ASN A 17 -6.77 -33.86 10.73
C ASN A 17 -5.71 -33.26 11.67
N GLU A 18 -5.29 -32.03 11.38
CA GLU A 18 -4.29 -31.25 12.11
C GLU A 18 -4.75 -29.82 12.32
N LYS A 19 -3.93 -29.01 13.00
CA LYS A 19 -4.17 -27.59 13.13
C LYS A 19 -3.84 -26.86 11.83
N HIS A 20 -4.78 -26.10 11.32
CA HIS A 20 -4.61 -25.26 10.15
C HIS A 20 -4.83 -23.79 10.52
N LEU A 21 -4.02 -22.91 9.93
CA LEU A 21 -4.25 -21.46 9.93
C LEU A 21 -4.86 -21.08 8.58
N ILE A 22 -6.03 -20.48 8.62
CA ILE A 22 -6.68 -19.93 7.42
C ILE A 22 -6.58 -18.42 7.51
N GLU A 23 -5.95 -17.83 6.51
CA GLU A 23 -5.83 -16.37 6.36
C GLU A 23 -6.66 -15.94 5.14
N VAL A 24 -7.61 -15.03 5.36
CA VAL A 24 -8.39 -14.43 4.28
C VAL A 24 -7.92 -13.00 4.11
N VAL A 25 -7.29 -12.70 2.98
CA VAL A 25 -6.71 -11.39 2.70
C VAL A 25 -7.47 -10.71 1.57
N ARG A 26 -7.89 -9.48 1.80
CA ARG A 26 -8.38 -8.63 0.74
C ARG A 26 -7.22 -8.13 -0.11
N GLN A 27 -7.25 -8.38 -1.41
CA GLN A 27 -6.18 -8.04 -2.33
C GLN A 27 -6.31 -6.65 -2.94
N THR A 28 -7.54 -6.11 -2.99
CA THR A 28 -7.82 -4.84 -3.67
C THR A 28 -8.12 -3.70 -2.70
N GLU A 29 -7.84 -2.48 -3.12
CA GLU A 29 -8.12 -1.28 -2.36
C GLU A 29 -9.61 -0.98 -2.14
N GLY A 30 -9.93 0.00 -1.29
CA GLY A 30 -11.28 0.33 -0.84
C GLY A 30 -12.26 0.71 -1.93
N GLN A 31 -11.80 1.33 -3.03
CA GLN A 31 -12.67 1.75 -4.12
C GLN A 31 -13.41 0.61 -4.84
N PHE A 32 -12.86 -0.59 -4.79
CA PHE A 32 -13.44 -1.76 -5.46
C PHE A 32 -14.47 -2.52 -4.60
N GLY A 33 -15.04 -1.87 -3.60
CA GLY A 33 -16.13 -2.40 -2.80
C GLY A 33 -15.72 -2.79 -1.37
N THR A 34 -16.63 -3.46 -0.67
CA THR A 34 -16.45 -3.94 0.69
C THR A 34 -16.53 -5.47 0.72
N PHE A 35 -15.84 -6.06 1.69
CA PHE A 35 -15.94 -7.49 1.97
C PHE A 35 -16.36 -7.67 3.44
N THR A 36 -17.37 -8.50 3.67
CA THR A 36 -17.84 -8.87 5.00
C THR A 36 -17.94 -10.38 5.10
N ALA A 37 -17.17 -10.99 5.99
CA ALA A 37 -17.36 -12.38 6.35
C ALA A 37 -18.48 -12.49 7.41
N GLN A 38 -19.59 -13.10 7.06
CA GLN A 38 -20.74 -13.26 7.96
C GLN A 38 -20.63 -14.53 8.79
N THR A 39 -20.30 -15.64 8.14
CA THR A 39 -20.27 -16.97 8.76
C THR A 39 -19.13 -17.81 8.19
N ILE A 40 -18.49 -18.57 9.05
CA ILE A 40 -17.52 -19.60 8.65
C ILE A 40 -18.07 -20.95 9.12
N THR A 41 -18.38 -21.82 8.16
CA THR A 41 -18.83 -23.19 8.42
C THR A 41 -17.67 -24.16 8.22
N MET A 42 -17.45 -25.08 9.15
CA MET A 42 -16.38 -26.07 9.07
C MET A 42 -16.77 -27.40 9.64
N LYS A 43 -16.12 -28.48 9.13
CA LYS A 43 -16.11 -29.77 9.80
C LYS A 43 -14.89 -29.81 10.73
N GLY A 44 -15.12 -29.71 12.03
CA GLY A 44 -14.04 -29.66 13.02
C GLY A 44 -14.31 -28.64 14.12
N SER A 45 -13.28 -28.26 14.83
CA SER A 45 -13.36 -27.31 15.94
C SER A 45 -12.51 -26.07 15.67
N LEU A 46 -13.05 -24.89 15.98
CA LEU A 46 -12.26 -23.67 16.07
C LEU A 46 -11.36 -23.74 17.31
N PHE A 47 -10.08 -23.46 17.12
CA PHE A 47 -9.21 -23.20 18.25
C PHE A 47 -9.53 -21.80 18.78
N GLY A 48 -9.93 -21.70 20.06
CA GLY A 48 -10.41 -20.45 20.65
C GLY A 48 -9.36 -19.34 20.82
N ASN A 49 -8.10 -19.60 20.47
CA ASN A 49 -7.03 -18.62 20.59
C ASN A 49 -6.76 -17.95 19.25
N LYS A 50 -6.91 -16.65 19.22
CA LYS A 50 -6.39 -15.80 18.13
C LYS A 50 -4.90 -16.13 17.91
N PRO A 51 -4.42 -16.23 16.67
CA PRO A 51 -2.99 -16.32 16.40
C PRO A 51 -2.24 -15.20 17.10
N ALA A 52 -1.06 -15.52 17.65
CA ALA A 52 -0.24 -14.51 18.30
C ALA A 52 0.15 -13.43 17.27
N GLU A 53 0.11 -12.20 17.70
CA GLU A 53 0.64 -11.08 16.92
C GLU A 53 2.13 -11.29 16.66
N LYS A 54 2.58 -10.94 15.46
CA LYS A 54 4.00 -10.99 15.14
C LYS A 54 4.73 -9.91 15.94
N LYS A 55 6.01 -10.13 16.20
CA LYS A 55 6.82 -9.18 16.99
C LYS A 55 6.93 -7.81 16.34
N LEU A 56 6.95 -7.77 15.03
CA LEU A 56 7.08 -6.54 14.24
C LEU A 56 5.73 -6.20 13.60
N TYR A 57 5.34 -4.94 13.66
CA TYR A 57 4.19 -4.38 12.95
C TYR A 57 4.60 -3.13 12.18
N ILE A 58 4.25 -3.08 10.90
CA ILE A 58 4.64 -2.02 9.97
C ILE A 58 3.39 -1.41 9.35
N GLU A 59 3.26 -0.10 9.38
CA GLU A 59 2.27 0.61 8.58
C GLU A 59 2.90 1.11 7.29
N PHE A 60 2.24 0.85 6.16
CA PHE A 60 2.59 1.40 4.85
C PHE A 60 1.51 2.35 4.40
N ILE A 61 1.90 3.60 4.17
CA ILE A 61 1.02 4.66 3.68
C ILE A 61 1.43 4.95 2.23
N GLY A 62 0.48 4.89 1.29
CA GLY A 62 0.87 5.06 -0.10
C GLY A 62 -0.26 5.25 -1.09
N ASP A 63 0.12 5.10 -2.34
CA ASP A 63 -0.75 5.21 -3.52
C ASP A 63 -0.94 3.85 -4.21
N SER A 64 -1.24 3.88 -5.51
CA SER A 64 -1.43 2.69 -6.35
C SER A 64 -0.24 1.70 -6.32
N ILE A 65 0.98 2.20 -6.12
CA ILE A 65 2.18 1.35 -6.01
C ILE A 65 2.07 0.48 -4.74
N THR A 66 1.63 1.06 -3.65
CA THR A 66 1.41 0.35 -2.39
C THR A 66 0.21 -0.60 -2.45
N CYS A 67 -0.85 -0.23 -3.20
CA CYS A 67 -1.99 -1.10 -3.50
C CYS A 67 -1.61 -2.30 -4.38
N GLY A 68 -0.48 -2.25 -5.10
CA GLY A 68 -0.12 -3.27 -6.07
C GLY A 68 -0.92 -3.20 -7.38
N ASN A 69 -1.40 -2.01 -7.73
CA ASN A 69 -2.12 -1.77 -8.97
C ASN A 69 -1.23 -2.09 -10.18
N GLY A 70 -1.81 -2.65 -11.25
CA GLY A 70 -1.10 -3.03 -12.47
C GLY A 70 -0.14 -4.20 -12.31
N SER A 71 0.08 -4.73 -11.10
CA SER A 71 1.08 -5.78 -10.83
C SER A 71 0.80 -7.09 -11.56
N LEU A 72 -0.46 -7.43 -11.75
CA LEU A 72 -0.89 -8.68 -12.41
C LEU A 72 -0.85 -8.62 -13.94
N CYS A 73 -0.54 -7.49 -14.52
CA CYS A 73 -0.54 -7.27 -15.95
C CYS A 73 0.82 -6.80 -16.45
N LYS A 74 1.20 -7.21 -17.66
CA LYS A 74 2.40 -6.74 -18.35
C LYS A 74 2.01 -5.92 -19.57
N TYR A 75 2.77 -4.86 -19.86
CA TYR A 75 2.69 -4.17 -21.14
C TYR A 75 3.16 -5.05 -22.28
N LEU A 76 2.43 -4.98 -23.39
CA LEU A 76 2.83 -5.64 -24.63
C LEU A 76 3.62 -4.70 -25.57
N ALA A 77 3.44 -3.38 -25.44
CA ALA A 77 4.17 -2.38 -26.24
C ALA A 77 4.22 -1.03 -25.50
N ALA A 78 5.31 -0.28 -25.71
CA ALA A 78 5.55 1.01 -25.08
C ALA A 78 4.60 2.15 -25.53
N ASP A 79 3.90 1.95 -26.67
CA ASP A 79 3.10 3.01 -27.29
C ASP A 79 1.65 3.09 -26.79
N ASP A 80 1.19 2.14 -25.98
CA ASP A 80 -0.22 2.06 -25.53
C ASP A 80 -0.53 2.87 -24.26
N PHE A 81 0.41 3.67 -23.76
CA PHE A 81 0.20 4.46 -22.54
C PHE A 81 -0.97 5.45 -22.62
N LEU A 82 -1.27 5.98 -23.81
CA LEU A 82 -2.33 6.96 -24.02
C LEU A 82 -3.70 6.35 -24.36
N ASN A 83 -3.75 5.07 -24.66
CA ASN A 83 -4.97 4.34 -25.04
C ASN A 83 -5.29 3.27 -24.00
N TYR A 84 -5.46 3.70 -22.75
CA TYR A 84 -5.85 2.84 -21.64
C TYR A 84 -7.20 2.17 -21.92
N LEU A 85 -7.17 1.00 -22.53
CA LEU A 85 -8.29 0.08 -22.57
C LEU A 85 -7.85 -1.23 -21.96
N PRO A 86 -8.41 -1.62 -20.79
CA PRO A 86 -8.14 -2.92 -20.14
C PRO A 86 -8.29 -4.11 -21.08
N SER A 87 -9.08 -3.95 -22.14
CA SER A 87 -9.32 -4.96 -23.17
C SER A 87 -8.10 -5.33 -24.03
N GLN A 88 -7.01 -4.54 -24.00
CA GLN A 88 -5.83 -4.76 -24.84
C GLN A 88 -4.69 -5.50 -24.15
N THR A 89 -4.75 -5.68 -22.83
CA THR A 89 -3.73 -6.41 -22.09
C THR A 89 -3.98 -7.91 -22.13
N SER A 90 -3.54 -8.57 -23.19
CA SER A 90 -3.67 -10.03 -23.37
C SER A 90 -2.88 -10.86 -22.35
N THR A 91 -2.19 -10.23 -21.40
CA THR A 91 -1.26 -10.87 -20.46
C THR A 91 -1.59 -10.66 -18.98
N CYS A 92 -2.76 -10.12 -18.65
CA CYS A 92 -3.20 -10.09 -17.26
C CYS A 92 -3.53 -11.49 -16.74
N ILE A 93 -2.99 -11.83 -15.58
CA ILE A 93 -3.12 -13.16 -14.97
C ILE A 93 -4.59 -13.51 -14.66
N ARG A 94 -5.43 -12.49 -14.41
CA ARG A 94 -6.86 -12.66 -14.10
C ARG A 94 -7.80 -12.38 -15.28
N HIS A 95 -7.32 -12.39 -16.50
CA HIS A 95 -8.17 -12.28 -17.67
C HIS A 95 -9.12 -13.48 -17.78
N GLY A 96 -10.38 -13.24 -17.52
CA GLY A 96 -11.41 -14.27 -17.75
C GLY A 96 -12.81 -13.69 -17.85
N GLU A 97 -13.22 -12.85 -16.92
CA GLU A 97 -14.65 -12.59 -16.75
C GLU A 97 -15.07 -11.11 -16.81
N ASN A 98 -14.16 -10.16 -16.65
CA ASN A 98 -14.51 -8.73 -16.72
C ASN A 98 -13.30 -7.90 -17.16
N LYS A 99 -13.10 -7.81 -18.47
CA LYS A 99 -11.95 -7.17 -19.10
C LYS A 99 -11.82 -5.65 -18.81
N ASP A 100 -12.89 -5.04 -18.32
CA ASP A 100 -12.99 -3.59 -18.14
C ASP A 100 -12.80 -3.14 -16.68
N ALA A 101 -12.50 -4.06 -15.76
CA ALA A 101 -12.41 -3.74 -14.34
C ALA A 101 -10.95 -3.61 -13.88
N GLN A 102 -10.53 -2.42 -13.48
CA GLN A 102 -9.20 -2.14 -12.94
C GLN A 102 -8.81 -3.07 -11.77
N TRP A 103 -9.77 -3.52 -10.97
CA TRP A 103 -9.52 -4.42 -9.85
C TRP A 103 -8.91 -5.79 -10.23
N VAL A 104 -9.02 -6.21 -11.50
CA VAL A 104 -8.39 -7.46 -11.98
C VAL A 104 -6.86 -7.35 -12.07
N GLU A 105 -6.35 -6.14 -12.08
CA GLU A 105 -4.93 -5.84 -12.25
C GLU A 105 -4.20 -5.63 -10.93
N GLU A 106 -4.97 -5.48 -9.84
CA GLU A 106 -4.45 -5.12 -8.53
C GLU A 106 -4.31 -6.31 -7.61
N ASP A 107 -3.15 -6.39 -6.95
CA ASP A 107 -2.93 -7.36 -5.88
C ASP A 107 -1.96 -6.80 -4.83
N ALA A 108 -2.52 -6.28 -3.76
CA ALA A 108 -1.76 -5.74 -2.65
C ALA A 108 -0.82 -6.77 -2.01
N THR A 109 -1.16 -8.08 -2.07
CA THR A 109 -0.32 -9.15 -1.52
C THR A 109 0.96 -9.40 -2.31
N ASN A 110 1.02 -8.87 -3.53
CA ASN A 110 2.20 -8.83 -4.38
C ASN A 110 2.87 -7.46 -4.44
N SER A 111 2.39 -6.46 -3.69
CA SER A 111 3.05 -5.16 -3.60
C SER A 111 4.38 -5.26 -2.82
N PHE A 112 5.29 -4.33 -3.09
CA PHE A 112 6.56 -4.25 -2.35
C PHE A 112 6.33 -4.14 -0.84
N ALA A 113 5.27 -3.46 -0.42
CA ALA A 113 4.90 -3.24 0.97
C ALA A 113 4.58 -4.56 1.68
N TYR A 114 3.62 -5.29 1.16
CA TYR A 114 3.22 -6.58 1.74
C TYR A 114 4.35 -7.62 1.67
N LEU A 115 5.07 -7.68 0.55
CA LEU A 115 6.21 -8.60 0.39
C LEU A 115 7.35 -8.28 1.37
N THR A 116 7.59 -6.99 1.65
CA THR A 116 8.56 -6.58 2.68
C THR A 116 8.12 -7.05 4.06
N ALA A 117 6.87 -6.82 4.45
CA ALA A 117 6.33 -7.26 5.73
C ALA A 117 6.42 -8.78 5.90
N ARG A 118 6.02 -9.55 4.88
CA ARG A 118 6.13 -11.02 4.90
C ARG A 118 7.57 -11.50 5.05
N ALA A 119 8.51 -10.90 4.32
CA ALA A 119 9.93 -11.27 4.39
C ALA A 119 10.57 -10.94 5.74
N LEU A 120 10.01 -9.97 6.47
CA LEU A 120 10.40 -9.60 7.84
C LEU A 120 9.61 -10.37 8.91
N LYS A 121 8.68 -11.23 8.53
CA LYS A 121 7.74 -11.91 9.42
C LYS A 121 6.97 -10.89 10.30
N ALA A 122 6.63 -9.75 9.71
CA ALA A 122 5.87 -8.69 10.35
C ALA A 122 4.38 -8.79 10.06
N ASP A 123 3.56 -8.28 10.97
CA ASP A 123 2.21 -7.84 10.64
C ASP A 123 2.28 -6.50 9.93
N CYS A 124 1.28 -6.17 9.10
CA CYS A 124 1.26 -4.87 8.45
C CYS A 124 -0.16 -4.36 8.23
N SER A 125 -0.28 -3.03 8.12
CA SER A 125 -1.42 -2.35 7.52
C SER A 125 -0.97 -1.62 6.26
N LEU A 126 -1.87 -1.56 5.27
CA LEU A 126 -1.68 -0.79 4.05
C LEU A 126 -2.76 0.29 4.01
N VAL A 127 -2.35 1.52 4.28
CA VAL A 127 -3.19 2.72 4.21
C VAL A 127 -2.93 3.37 2.85
N SER A 128 -3.55 2.85 1.82
CA SER A 128 -3.23 3.22 0.44
C SER A 128 -4.46 3.32 -0.46
N TYR A 129 -4.36 4.20 -1.44
CA TYR A 129 -5.40 4.41 -2.43
C TYR A 129 -4.80 4.89 -3.75
N SER A 130 -5.22 4.31 -4.86
CA SER A 130 -4.73 4.66 -6.21
C SER A 130 -4.97 6.12 -6.54
N ALA A 131 -4.04 6.72 -7.26
CA ALA A 131 -4.01 8.14 -7.61
C ALA A 131 -3.82 9.11 -6.42
N MET A 132 -3.72 8.64 -5.18
CA MET A 132 -3.55 9.48 -4.00
C MET A 132 -2.18 10.17 -3.99
N GLY A 133 -2.17 11.49 -3.86
CA GLY A 133 -0.97 12.28 -3.63
C GLY A 133 -0.83 12.71 -2.16
N LEU A 134 0.34 13.21 -1.80
CA LEU A 134 0.57 13.83 -0.49
C LEU A 134 -0.19 15.14 -0.36
N THR A 135 -0.07 16.00 -1.38
CA THR A 135 -0.65 17.35 -1.42
C THR A 135 -1.75 17.47 -2.45
N LYS A 136 -1.61 16.75 -3.56
CA LYS A 136 -2.58 16.76 -4.65
C LYS A 136 -2.60 15.41 -5.35
N SER A 137 -3.78 14.83 -5.45
CA SER A 137 -3.99 13.56 -6.11
C SER A 137 -4.11 13.72 -7.62
N TRP A 138 -3.92 12.63 -8.35
CA TRP A 138 -3.98 12.62 -9.80
C TRP A 138 -5.43 12.44 -10.32
N GLY A 139 -5.74 12.98 -11.50
CA GLY A 139 -7.03 12.77 -12.16
C GLY A 139 -8.20 13.41 -11.41
N GLY A 140 -9.32 12.68 -11.32
CA GLY A 140 -10.57 13.12 -10.70
C GLY A 140 -10.55 13.21 -9.17
N LEU A 141 -9.42 12.86 -8.52
CA LEU A 141 -9.25 12.93 -7.07
C LEU A 141 -8.57 14.21 -6.59
N ASN A 142 -8.55 15.26 -7.40
CA ASN A 142 -7.80 16.49 -7.13
C ASN A 142 -8.10 17.16 -5.78
N ASP A 143 -9.34 17.02 -5.28
CA ASP A 143 -9.77 17.60 -4.01
C ASP A 143 -9.45 16.72 -2.80
N TYR A 144 -8.87 15.54 -3.02
CA TYR A 144 -8.49 14.59 -1.99
C TYR A 144 -6.98 14.36 -1.99
N ASN A 145 -6.40 14.26 -0.80
CA ASN A 145 -4.99 13.92 -0.64
C ASN A 145 -4.78 13.14 0.67
N MET A 146 -3.62 12.52 0.81
CA MET A 146 -3.35 11.67 1.96
C MET A 146 -3.38 12.43 3.29
N GLN A 147 -2.92 13.68 3.36
CA GLN A 147 -2.97 14.45 4.60
C GLN A 147 -4.40 14.65 5.12
N GLN A 148 -5.38 14.82 4.22
CA GLN A 148 -6.79 14.99 4.59
C GLN A 148 -7.46 13.66 4.99
N HIS A 149 -6.94 12.53 4.50
CA HIS A 149 -7.63 11.24 4.62
C HIS A 149 -6.94 10.25 5.55
N TYR A 150 -5.70 10.44 5.93
CA TYR A 150 -4.92 9.50 6.73
C TYR A 150 -5.63 9.08 8.03
N GLN A 151 -6.26 10.04 8.72
CA GLN A 151 -6.92 9.77 9.99
C GLN A 151 -8.38 9.27 9.83
N LYS A 152 -8.86 9.07 8.61
CA LYS A 152 -10.22 8.59 8.36
C LYS A 152 -10.23 7.07 8.21
N GLY A 153 -11.18 6.41 8.88
CA GLY A 153 -11.33 4.95 8.80
C GLY A 153 -11.81 4.42 7.46
N ALA A 154 -12.36 5.29 6.61
CA ALA A 154 -12.79 4.95 5.26
C ALA A 154 -12.43 6.09 4.29
N PHE A 155 -11.56 5.79 3.32
CA PHE A 155 -11.22 6.72 2.27
C PHE A 155 -12.46 7.08 1.43
N LEU A 156 -12.58 8.36 1.06
CA LEU A 156 -13.56 8.88 0.13
C LEU A 156 -15.05 8.65 0.48
N ARG A 157 -15.36 8.27 1.72
CA ARG A 157 -16.72 8.24 2.22
C ARG A 157 -17.05 9.55 2.96
N GLU A 158 -18.10 10.22 2.55
CA GLU A 158 -18.67 11.32 3.34
C GLU A 158 -19.06 10.80 4.74
N GLY A 159 -18.68 11.55 5.77
CA GLY A 159 -18.96 11.17 7.16
C GLY A 159 -18.16 9.97 7.68
N GLY A 160 -17.06 9.61 7.02
CA GLY A 160 -16.17 8.54 7.50
C GLY A 160 -15.69 8.82 8.92
N GLU A 161 -15.87 7.81 9.80
CA GLU A 161 -15.42 7.88 11.19
C GLU A 161 -13.89 8.08 11.24
N THR A 162 -13.43 8.82 12.23
CA THR A 162 -11.99 8.92 12.52
C THR A 162 -11.48 7.54 12.96
N TYR A 163 -10.34 7.13 12.41
CA TYR A 163 -9.70 5.88 12.84
C TYR A 163 -9.26 6.01 14.30
N ASP A 164 -9.54 5.00 15.10
CA ASP A 164 -9.23 4.99 16.54
C ASP A 164 -7.77 4.63 16.79
N PHE A 165 -6.88 5.60 16.56
CA PHE A 165 -5.45 5.43 16.80
C PHE A 165 -5.11 5.16 18.27
N ALA A 166 -5.93 5.64 19.21
CA ALA A 166 -5.69 5.47 20.64
C ALA A 166 -5.78 4.00 21.10
N ASN A 167 -6.65 3.22 20.44
CA ASN A 167 -6.83 1.81 20.72
C ASN A 167 -6.19 0.90 19.64
N ALA A 168 -5.60 1.48 18.61
CA ALA A 168 -4.91 0.73 17.58
C ALA A 168 -3.54 0.23 18.07
N ARG A 169 -3.09 -0.90 17.50
CA ARG A 169 -1.71 -1.32 17.67
C ARG A 169 -0.78 -0.28 17.05
N LYS A 170 0.18 0.20 17.83
CA LYS A 170 1.20 1.11 17.34
C LYS A 170 2.20 0.38 16.43
N PRO A 171 2.55 0.90 15.24
CA PRO A 171 3.58 0.31 14.41
C PRO A 171 4.98 0.56 15.00
N ASP A 172 5.89 -0.38 14.75
CA ASP A 172 7.32 -0.21 15.10
C ASP A 172 7.98 0.84 14.21
N PHE A 173 7.49 0.99 12.99
CA PHE A 173 7.82 2.10 12.08
C PHE A 173 6.76 2.23 10.98
N VAL A 174 6.73 3.41 10.37
CA VAL A 174 5.84 3.75 9.26
C VAL A 174 6.66 3.94 7.99
N VAL A 175 6.16 3.42 6.88
CA VAL A 175 6.73 3.63 5.54
C VAL A 175 5.78 4.51 4.74
N VAL A 176 6.24 5.64 4.25
CA VAL A 176 5.46 6.55 3.40
C VAL A 176 5.95 6.43 1.96
N ASN A 177 5.09 5.96 1.07
CA ASN A 177 5.35 5.86 -0.37
C ASN A 177 4.38 6.79 -1.12
N LEU A 178 4.64 8.08 -1.06
CA LEU A 178 3.85 9.15 -1.67
C LEU A 178 4.74 10.14 -2.41
N GLY A 179 4.16 10.83 -3.38
CA GLY A 179 4.82 11.84 -4.20
C GLY A 179 4.70 11.60 -5.69
N THR A 180 4.45 10.37 -6.12
CA THR A 180 4.30 10.00 -7.52
C THR A 180 3.18 10.81 -8.19
N ASN A 181 2.04 10.92 -7.53
CA ASN A 181 0.86 11.62 -8.04
C ASN A 181 0.94 13.15 -7.90
N ASP A 182 1.86 13.66 -7.09
CA ASP A 182 2.12 15.11 -6.95
C ASP A 182 3.00 15.66 -8.07
N VAL A 183 3.76 14.79 -8.78
CA VAL A 183 4.69 15.21 -9.84
C VAL A 183 3.94 15.89 -10.98
N GLY A 184 4.41 17.07 -11.38
CA GLY A 184 3.86 17.80 -12.52
C GLY A 184 2.47 18.42 -12.29
N GLN A 185 1.89 18.27 -11.11
CA GLN A 185 0.59 18.86 -10.79
C GLN A 185 0.70 20.38 -10.65
N SER A 186 -0.27 21.08 -11.25
CA SER A 186 -0.30 22.54 -11.19
C SER A 186 -0.45 23.04 -9.75
N GLY A 187 0.34 24.08 -9.40
CA GLY A 187 0.32 24.68 -8.07
C GLY A 187 1.15 23.96 -7.01
N ILE A 188 1.80 22.84 -7.34
CA ILE A 188 2.78 22.19 -6.46
C ILE A 188 4.15 22.81 -6.71
N THR A 189 4.68 23.44 -5.68
CA THR A 189 6.05 23.98 -5.66
C THR A 189 6.90 23.20 -4.67
N GLU A 190 8.22 23.27 -4.83
CA GLU A 190 9.15 22.64 -3.89
C GLU A 190 8.87 23.04 -2.44
N ALA A 191 8.66 24.35 -2.19
CA ALA A 191 8.38 24.87 -0.87
C ALA A 191 7.10 24.28 -0.26
N LYS A 192 6.01 24.22 -1.03
CA LYS A 192 4.73 23.61 -0.60
C LYS A 192 4.89 22.13 -0.32
N TYR A 193 5.58 21.40 -1.20
CA TYR A 193 5.78 19.97 -1.03
C TYR A 193 6.64 19.67 0.22
N LYS A 194 7.74 20.39 0.42
CA LYS A 194 8.57 20.27 1.63
C LYS A 194 7.79 20.55 2.91
N ALA A 195 6.95 21.58 2.92
CA ALA A 195 6.08 21.87 4.06
C ALA A 195 5.09 20.72 4.32
N ALA A 196 4.50 20.16 3.27
CA ALA A 196 3.59 19.03 3.38
C ALA A 196 4.26 17.77 3.93
N VAL A 197 5.50 17.45 3.49
CA VAL A 197 6.28 16.33 4.05
C VAL A 197 6.44 16.49 5.56
N LYS A 198 6.88 17.65 6.03
CA LYS A 198 7.05 17.93 7.46
C LYS A 198 5.75 17.85 8.23
N SER A 199 4.69 18.45 7.68
CA SER A 199 3.36 18.42 8.30
C SER A 199 2.83 16.98 8.41
N PHE A 200 3.03 16.15 7.41
CA PHE A 200 2.54 14.79 7.42
C PHE A 200 3.32 13.88 8.38
N ILE A 201 4.63 14.08 8.53
CA ILE A 201 5.45 13.42 9.55
C ILE A 201 4.88 13.71 10.95
N ASN A 202 4.62 15.00 11.25
CA ASN A 202 4.03 15.39 12.52
C ASN A 202 2.64 14.79 12.71
N GLN A 203 1.79 14.81 11.69
CA GLN A 203 0.45 14.23 11.73
C GLN A 203 0.46 12.71 12.06
N ILE A 204 1.38 11.95 11.48
CA ILE A 204 1.54 10.52 11.78
C ILE A 204 1.94 10.33 13.25
N ARG A 205 2.94 11.06 13.72
CA ARG A 205 3.44 10.99 15.09
C ARG A 205 2.38 11.39 16.12
N GLU A 206 1.67 12.48 15.85
CA GLU A 206 0.55 12.96 16.69
C GLU A 206 -0.57 11.92 16.75
N ALA A 207 -0.92 11.28 15.64
CA ALA A 207 -1.96 10.26 15.58
C ALA A 207 -1.66 9.07 16.52
N TYR A 208 -0.41 8.63 16.57
CA TYR A 208 0.03 7.55 17.48
C TYR A 208 0.49 8.01 18.86
N GLY A 209 0.53 9.32 19.12
CA GLY A 209 1.08 9.87 20.36
C GLY A 209 2.54 9.50 20.59
N ASP A 210 3.33 9.42 19.53
CA ASP A 210 4.73 8.99 19.57
C ASP A 210 5.63 9.95 18.78
N PRO A 211 6.28 10.92 19.43
CA PRO A 211 7.15 11.88 18.76
C PRO A 211 8.40 11.25 18.15
N ASP A 212 8.81 10.08 18.65
CA ASP A 212 10.01 9.37 18.22
C ASP A 212 9.71 8.21 17.25
N LEU A 213 8.45 8.05 16.82
CA LEU A 213 8.06 7.03 15.86
C LEU A 213 8.91 7.12 14.60
N LYS A 214 9.57 6.02 14.27
CA LYS A 214 10.42 5.92 13.07
C LYS A 214 9.58 6.02 11.81
N ILE A 215 10.00 6.88 10.88
CA ILE A 215 9.33 7.04 9.58
C ILE A 215 10.36 6.91 8.46
N VAL A 216 10.06 6.05 7.50
CA VAL A 216 10.84 5.86 6.28
C VAL A 216 10.08 6.43 5.10
N TRP A 217 10.58 7.51 4.51
CA TRP A 217 10.03 8.07 3.28
C TRP A 217 10.65 7.37 2.08
N ALA A 218 9.92 6.45 1.49
CA ALA A 218 10.39 5.57 0.43
C ALA A 218 9.67 5.89 -0.89
N VAL A 219 10.37 6.48 -1.85
CA VAL A 219 9.77 6.99 -3.09
C VAL A 219 10.37 6.30 -4.31
N GLY A 220 9.60 6.15 -5.34
CA GLY A 220 10.06 5.60 -6.61
C GLY A 220 9.18 4.46 -7.11
N LEU A 221 9.76 3.58 -7.91
CA LEU A 221 9.18 2.58 -8.80
C LEU A 221 8.54 3.24 -10.02
N MET A 222 7.60 4.15 -9.87
CA MET A 222 7.08 4.98 -10.98
C MET A 222 7.79 6.35 -11.00
N GLY A 223 9.00 6.40 -11.55
CA GLY A 223 9.81 7.63 -11.59
C GLY A 223 10.39 8.03 -10.23
N ASN A 224 10.66 9.32 -10.04
CA ASN A 224 11.38 9.83 -8.86
C ASN A 224 10.47 10.44 -7.78
N GLY A 225 9.18 10.57 -8.01
CA GLY A 225 8.15 10.95 -7.03
C GLY A 225 8.50 12.14 -6.11
N ASN A 226 9.15 13.18 -6.61
CA ASN A 226 9.64 14.33 -5.81
C ASN A 226 10.63 13.93 -4.67
N TYR A 227 11.37 12.84 -4.85
CA TYR A 227 12.28 12.33 -3.82
C TYR A 227 13.27 13.37 -3.30
N THR A 228 13.90 14.16 -4.19
CA THR A 228 14.88 15.18 -3.79
C THR A 228 14.28 16.23 -2.86
N TRP A 229 13.04 16.61 -3.09
CA TRP A 229 12.32 17.56 -2.24
C TRP A 229 11.94 16.94 -0.89
N ALA A 230 11.46 15.71 -0.90
CA ALA A 230 11.17 14.96 0.32
C ALA A 230 12.42 14.79 1.17
N LYS A 231 13.51 14.32 0.56
CA LYS A 231 14.79 14.16 1.25
C LYS A 231 15.30 15.46 1.86
N ALA A 232 15.28 16.56 1.10
CA ALA A 232 15.72 17.86 1.63
C ALA A 232 14.83 18.37 2.78
N ALA A 233 13.53 18.07 2.77
CA ALA A 233 12.63 18.39 3.88
C ALA A 233 13.00 17.59 5.14
N ILE A 234 13.20 16.29 5.00
CA ILE A 234 13.55 15.36 6.07
C ILE A 234 14.92 15.68 6.66
N ASP A 235 15.94 15.84 5.82
CA ASP A 235 17.29 16.20 6.27
C ASP A 235 17.30 17.49 7.13
N SER A 236 16.41 18.46 6.79
CA SER A 236 16.32 19.71 7.54
C SER A 236 15.68 19.60 8.92
N LEU A 237 15.10 18.46 9.28
CA LEU A 237 14.53 18.21 10.60
C LEU A 237 15.60 17.72 11.61
N ASN A 238 16.75 17.26 11.13
CA ASN A 238 17.84 16.72 11.96
C ASN A 238 17.36 15.66 12.96
N ASP A 239 16.51 14.76 12.53
CA ASP A 239 15.85 13.76 13.34
C ASP A 239 16.36 12.36 12.97
N GLU A 240 16.96 11.64 13.92
CA GLU A 240 17.57 10.33 13.71
C GLU A 240 16.57 9.19 13.46
N ASN A 241 15.28 9.43 13.74
CA ASN A 241 14.19 8.50 13.50
C ASN A 241 13.54 8.69 12.12
N LEU A 242 14.07 9.56 11.29
CA LEU A 242 13.61 9.82 9.92
C LEU A 242 14.61 9.27 8.90
N TYR A 243 14.11 8.50 7.97
CA TYR A 243 14.89 7.83 6.94
C TYR A 243 14.34 8.14 5.55
N THR A 244 15.20 8.13 4.55
CA THR A 244 14.77 8.28 3.15
C THR A 244 15.31 7.15 2.30
N TYR A 245 14.48 6.62 1.43
CA TYR A 245 14.86 5.58 0.48
C TYR A 245 14.33 5.90 -0.91
N GLN A 246 15.16 5.72 -1.93
CA GLN A 246 14.75 5.85 -3.31
C GLN A 246 14.80 4.48 -3.99
N PHE A 247 13.65 4.03 -4.45
CA PHE A 247 13.58 2.84 -5.30
C PHE A 247 14.18 3.12 -6.67
N SER A 248 14.79 2.11 -7.27
CA SER A 248 15.08 2.15 -8.69
C SER A 248 13.80 2.10 -9.50
N PRO A 249 13.68 2.88 -10.58
CA PRO A 249 12.50 2.85 -11.43
C PRO A 249 12.22 1.44 -11.98
N ALA A 250 10.97 1.01 -11.89
CA ALA A 250 10.51 -0.30 -12.30
C ALA A 250 9.00 -0.20 -12.65
N GLN A 251 8.68 -0.07 -13.93
CA GLN A 251 7.36 0.34 -14.40
C GLN A 251 7.00 -0.32 -15.74
N SER A 252 7.07 -1.66 -15.79
CA SER A 252 6.72 -2.43 -17.00
C SER A 252 5.40 -3.18 -16.88
N GLY A 253 4.63 -2.93 -15.84
CA GLY A 253 3.27 -3.40 -15.68
C GLY A 253 2.26 -2.43 -16.29
N HIS A 254 0.98 -2.78 -16.21
CA HIS A 254 -0.08 -1.95 -16.76
C HIS A 254 -0.15 -0.57 -16.08
N GLY A 255 -0.45 0.47 -16.87
CA GLY A 255 -0.46 1.85 -16.39
C GLY A 255 0.90 2.36 -15.90
N ASN A 256 2.01 1.82 -16.41
CA ASN A 256 3.37 2.07 -15.93
C ASN A 256 3.59 1.68 -14.46
N HIS A 257 2.75 0.82 -13.88
CA HIS A 257 2.95 0.28 -12.55
C HIS A 257 3.99 -0.85 -12.55
N PRO A 258 4.58 -1.18 -11.39
CA PRO A 258 5.50 -2.31 -11.29
C PRO A 258 4.78 -3.65 -11.47
N THR A 259 5.44 -4.59 -12.14
CA THR A 259 5.00 -6.00 -12.18
C THR A 259 5.27 -6.70 -10.84
N ILE A 260 4.70 -7.92 -10.64
CA ILE A 260 4.98 -8.77 -9.46
C ILE A 260 6.48 -8.94 -9.24
N GLU A 261 7.24 -9.23 -10.32
CA GLU A 261 8.69 -9.41 -10.22
C GLU A 261 9.40 -8.12 -9.78
N GLN A 262 8.99 -6.98 -10.32
CA GLN A 262 9.55 -5.68 -9.98
C GLN A 262 9.23 -5.31 -8.51
N HIS A 263 8.03 -5.58 -8.05
CA HIS A 263 7.67 -5.44 -6.64
C HIS A 263 8.50 -6.36 -5.73
N ALA A 264 8.72 -7.61 -6.11
CA ALA A 264 9.54 -8.55 -5.35
C ALA A 264 11.00 -8.09 -5.24
N ASN A 265 11.57 -7.59 -6.34
CA ASN A 265 12.92 -7.03 -6.37
C ASN A 265 13.03 -5.76 -5.50
N ALA A 266 12.03 -4.88 -5.57
CA ALA A 266 11.93 -3.69 -4.73
C ALA A 266 11.87 -4.05 -3.25
N ALA A 267 11.02 -5.01 -2.88
CA ALA A 267 10.90 -5.49 -1.49
C ALA A 267 12.23 -6.05 -0.96
N LYS A 268 12.98 -6.80 -1.79
CA LYS A 268 14.29 -7.34 -1.43
C LYS A 268 15.30 -6.21 -1.15
N GLY A 269 15.38 -5.22 -2.03
CA GLY A 269 16.26 -4.07 -1.88
C GLY A 269 15.89 -3.23 -0.65
N PHE A 270 14.62 -2.95 -0.48
CA PHE A 270 14.11 -2.16 0.64
C PHE A 270 14.35 -2.85 1.99
N ARG A 271 14.09 -4.15 2.09
CA ARG A 271 14.41 -4.92 3.30
C ARG A 271 15.89 -4.82 3.69
N ASN A 272 16.79 -4.91 2.72
CA ASN A 272 18.22 -4.77 2.99
C ASN A 272 18.54 -3.36 3.51
N TYR A 273 17.95 -2.34 2.92
CA TYR A 273 18.06 -0.96 3.39
C TYR A 273 17.62 -0.81 4.86
N LEU A 274 16.44 -1.33 5.21
CA LEU A 274 15.89 -1.26 6.58
C LEU A 274 16.85 -1.88 7.61
N LYS A 275 17.47 -3.01 7.27
CA LYS A 275 18.46 -3.66 8.13
C LYS A 275 19.75 -2.86 8.26
N ASN A 276 20.31 -2.42 7.13
CA ASN A 276 21.62 -1.76 7.09
C ASN A 276 21.59 -0.37 7.75
N ASN A 277 20.45 0.26 7.84
CA ASN A 277 20.28 1.59 8.44
C ASN A 277 19.67 1.55 9.86
N GLY A 278 19.54 0.38 10.47
CA GLY A 278 19.08 0.26 11.86
C GLY A 278 17.61 0.61 12.09
N VAL A 279 16.80 0.65 11.01
CA VAL A 279 15.34 0.84 11.15
C VAL A 279 14.73 -0.34 11.89
N ILE A 280 15.20 -1.55 11.58
CA ILE A 280 14.83 -2.79 12.25
C ILE A 280 16.04 -3.45 12.88
N PRO A 281 15.87 -4.26 13.93
CA PRO A 281 16.96 -5.07 14.52
C PRO A 281 17.61 -5.98 13.47
N GLN A 282 18.91 -6.21 13.64
CA GLN A 282 19.69 -7.12 12.80
C GLN A 282 19.31 -8.58 13.04
#